data_d6abb2653839c7323ddba071afb3a45f
#
_entry.id   d6abb2653839c7323ddba071afb3a45f
#
_cell.length_a   1.000
_cell.length_b   1.000
_cell.length_c   1.000
_cell.angle_alpha   90.00
_cell.angle_beta   90.00
_cell.angle_gamma   90.00
#
_symmetry.space_group_name_H-M   'P 1'
#
loop_
_entity.id
_entity.type
_entity.pdbx_description
1 polymer ?
#
loop_
_entity_poly.entity_id
_entity_poly.type
_entity_poly.pdbx_seq_one_letter_code
_entity_poly.pdbx_strand_id
1 'polypeptide(L)'
;LRQLRIAETEKYAHVTFFFNGGEEKVFANEDRILVPSPHVSTYDQQPEMNADEVADKMVEAIESRQYDAIICNFANADMVGHTGDYDAAVKAIESLDHCLHRVLEASQLSGAEILITADHGNAEKMREIIDDQKQSQPHTAHTNNLVPLVYVGRSAEVVNDEAALCDLAPTMLYLMGLDKPEEMTGQTIFRVTDEN
;
A
#
# COMPACT_ATOMS: atom_id res chain seq x y z
N LEU A 1 -6.94 13.88 -15.93
CA LEU A 1 -6.11 12.82 -15.36
C LEU A 1 -6.91 11.54 -15.24
N ARG A 2 -6.25 10.40 -15.44
CA ARG A 2 -6.83 9.06 -15.27
C ARG A 2 -6.19 8.38 -14.06
N GLN A 3 -6.99 7.66 -13.32
CA GLN A 3 -6.53 6.93 -12.15
C GLN A 3 -7.00 5.47 -12.17
N LEU A 4 -6.20 4.60 -11.58
CA LEU A 4 -6.51 3.18 -11.43
C LEU A 4 -6.50 2.78 -9.94
N ARG A 5 -7.46 1.95 -9.55
CA ARG A 5 -7.56 1.33 -8.22
C ARG A 5 -7.41 -0.17 -8.37
N ILE A 6 -6.48 -0.77 -7.64
CA ILE A 6 -6.21 -2.23 -7.72
C ILE A 6 -6.14 -2.80 -6.31
N ALA A 7 -6.86 -3.86 -6.05
CA ALA A 7 -6.68 -4.68 -4.85
C ALA A 7 -7.33 -6.05 -5.02
N GLU A 8 -6.95 -6.96 -4.12
CA GLU A 8 -7.71 -8.18 -3.90
C GLU A 8 -9.06 -7.91 -3.21
N THR A 9 -9.99 -8.88 -3.25
CA THR A 9 -11.33 -8.78 -2.66
C THR A 9 -11.31 -8.21 -1.25
N GLU A 10 -10.41 -8.69 -0.38
CA GLU A 10 -10.33 -8.30 1.04
C GLU A 10 -9.97 -6.82 1.25
N LYS A 11 -9.29 -6.22 0.30
CA LYS A 11 -8.82 -4.82 0.37
C LYS A 11 -9.40 -3.91 -0.71
N TYR A 12 -10.33 -4.42 -1.51
CA TYR A 12 -10.93 -3.64 -2.59
C TYR A 12 -11.67 -2.38 -2.11
N ALA A 13 -12.43 -2.51 -1.03
CA ALA A 13 -13.11 -1.37 -0.43
C ALA A 13 -12.14 -0.30 0.09
N HIS A 14 -10.93 -0.69 0.52
CA HIS A 14 -9.92 0.25 1.02
C HIS A 14 -9.42 1.21 -0.07
N VAL A 15 -9.26 0.72 -1.30
CA VAL A 15 -8.82 1.55 -2.43
C VAL A 15 -9.96 2.16 -3.24
N THR A 16 -11.21 1.83 -2.94
CA THR A 16 -12.41 2.35 -3.63
C THR A 16 -13.31 3.12 -2.68
N PHE A 17 -14.21 2.46 -1.98
CA PHE A 17 -15.22 3.09 -1.10
C PHE A 17 -14.59 4.00 -0.04
N PHE A 18 -13.64 3.47 0.76
CA PHE A 18 -13.02 4.27 1.82
C PHE A 18 -12.13 5.37 1.27
N PHE A 19 -11.35 5.07 0.23
CA PHE A 19 -10.49 6.06 -0.41
C PHE A 19 -11.30 7.20 -1.05
N ASN A 20 -12.52 6.91 -1.52
CA ASN A 20 -13.45 7.87 -2.09
C ASN A 20 -14.35 8.56 -1.02
N GLY A 21 -13.97 8.51 0.26
CA GLY A 21 -14.70 9.19 1.33
C GLY A 21 -16.07 8.58 1.66
N GLY A 22 -16.25 7.28 1.41
CA GLY A 22 -17.50 6.56 1.63
C GLY A 22 -18.45 6.58 0.42
N GLU A 23 -17.96 6.96 -0.76
CA GLU A 23 -18.73 6.99 -2.00
C GLU A 23 -18.51 5.71 -2.83
N GLU A 24 -19.58 4.98 -3.14
CA GLU A 24 -19.54 3.81 -4.04
C GLU A 24 -19.36 4.19 -5.51
N LYS A 25 -19.65 5.43 -5.85
CA LYS A 25 -19.62 5.92 -7.22
C LYS A 25 -18.22 5.84 -7.80
N VAL A 26 -18.11 5.26 -8.99
CA VAL A 26 -16.90 5.37 -9.83
C VAL A 26 -16.85 6.80 -10.39
N PHE A 27 -15.79 7.53 -10.10
CA PHE A 27 -15.59 8.88 -10.61
C PHE A 27 -15.18 8.87 -12.08
N ALA A 28 -15.34 10.01 -12.75
CA ALA A 28 -14.88 10.13 -14.14
C ALA A 28 -13.37 9.90 -14.22
N ASN A 29 -12.94 9.09 -15.18
CA ASN A 29 -11.55 8.68 -15.38
C ASN A 29 -10.95 7.83 -14.24
N GLU A 30 -11.77 7.21 -13.42
CA GLU A 30 -11.40 6.21 -12.43
C GLU A 30 -11.69 4.81 -13.01
N ASP A 31 -10.66 4.01 -13.19
CA ASP A 31 -10.76 2.58 -13.53
C ASP A 31 -10.49 1.75 -12.27
N ARG A 32 -11.09 0.56 -12.19
CA ARG A 32 -10.97 -0.34 -11.04
C ARG A 32 -10.66 -1.76 -11.52
N ILE A 33 -9.69 -2.40 -10.86
CA ILE A 33 -9.36 -3.81 -11.05
C ILE A 33 -9.53 -4.52 -9.71
N LEU A 34 -10.44 -5.48 -9.67
CA LEU A 34 -10.63 -6.40 -8.55
C LEU A 34 -9.96 -7.73 -8.90
N VAL A 35 -8.99 -8.14 -8.10
CA VAL A 35 -8.41 -9.48 -8.14
C VAL A 35 -9.12 -10.34 -7.08
N PRO A 36 -9.73 -11.48 -7.43
CA PRO A 36 -10.37 -12.35 -6.43
C PRO A 36 -9.35 -12.84 -5.41
N SER A 37 -9.66 -12.77 -4.12
CA SER A 37 -8.82 -13.41 -3.10
C SER A 37 -8.98 -14.93 -3.12
N PRO A 38 -7.98 -15.71 -2.67
CA PRO A 38 -8.05 -17.17 -2.69
C PRO A 38 -9.16 -17.70 -1.76
N HIS A 39 -9.80 -18.78 -2.18
CA HIS A 39 -10.86 -19.45 -1.42
C HIS A 39 -10.27 -20.43 -0.40
N VAL A 40 -9.72 -19.88 0.69
CA VAL A 40 -9.19 -20.64 1.82
C VAL A 40 -9.95 -20.29 3.10
N SER A 41 -9.91 -21.16 4.12
CA SER A 41 -10.59 -20.88 5.40
C SER A 41 -9.86 -19.82 6.21
N THR A 42 -8.53 -19.78 6.13
CA THR A 42 -7.65 -18.77 6.75
C THR A 42 -6.43 -18.55 5.86
N TYR A 43 -5.90 -17.34 5.81
CA TYR A 43 -4.86 -16.95 4.85
C TYR A 43 -3.45 -17.45 5.20
N ASP A 44 -3.23 -18.03 6.39
CA ASP A 44 -2.02 -18.81 6.70
C ASP A 44 -1.85 -20.06 5.81
N GLN A 45 -2.95 -20.55 5.21
CA GLN A 45 -2.93 -21.69 4.28
C GLN A 45 -2.44 -21.30 2.87
N GLN A 46 -2.50 -20.02 2.52
CA GLN A 46 -2.00 -19.46 1.28
C GLN A 46 -1.49 -18.03 1.52
N PRO A 47 -0.31 -17.87 2.16
CA PRO A 47 0.20 -16.56 2.58
C PRO A 47 0.50 -15.61 1.42
N GLU A 48 0.85 -16.14 0.25
CA GLU A 48 1.05 -15.37 -0.99
C GLU A 48 -0.25 -14.75 -1.51
N MET A 49 -1.41 -15.27 -1.07
CA MET A 49 -2.73 -14.85 -1.58
C MET A 49 -2.74 -14.80 -3.12
N ASN A 50 -3.23 -13.75 -3.73
CA ASN A 50 -3.12 -13.50 -5.16
C ASN A 50 -2.29 -12.25 -5.46
N ALA A 51 -1.26 -11.98 -4.64
CA ALA A 51 -0.38 -10.84 -4.79
C ALA A 51 0.33 -10.80 -6.15
N ASP A 52 0.71 -11.96 -6.70
CA ASP A 52 1.33 -12.05 -8.02
C ASP A 52 0.41 -11.51 -9.11
N GLU A 53 -0.89 -11.85 -9.09
CA GLU A 53 -1.86 -11.31 -10.06
C GLU A 53 -2.06 -9.81 -9.89
N VAL A 54 -2.09 -9.32 -8.63
CA VAL A 54 -2.14 -7.87 -8.35
C VAL A 54 -0.92 -7.18 -8.93
N ALA A 55 0.28 -7.74 -8.72
CA ALA A 55 1.53 -7.21 -9.27
C ALA A 55 1.55 -7.23 -10.81
N ASP A 56 1.06 -8.31 -11.44
CA ASP A 56 0.92 -8.38 -12.90
C ASP A 56 0.07 -7.23 -13.43
N LYS A 57 -1.10 -6.98 -12.82
CA LYS A 57 -1.99 -5.89 -13.21
C LYS A 57 -1.38 -4.51 -12.97
N MET A 58 -0.59 -4.34 -11.90
CA MET A 58 0.15 -3.09 -11.67
C MET A 58 1.22 -2.87 -12.73
N VAL A 59 2.02 -3.90 -13.04
CA VAL A 59 3.07 -3.83 -14.07
C VAL A 59 2.45 -3.48 -15.44
N GLU A 60 1.39 -4.21 -15.85
CA GLU A 60 0.64 -3.91 -17.09
C GLU A 60 0.16 -2.45 -17.11
N ALA A 61 -0.39 -1.95 -16.01
CA ALA A 61 -0.90 -0.58 -15.92
C ALA A 61 0.21 0.47 -16.01
N ILE A 62 1.35 0.26 -15.32
CA ILE A 62 2.52 1.13 -15.35
C ILE A 62 3.12 1.19 -16.75
N GLU A 63 3.35 0.03 -17.38
CA GLU A 63 3.93 -0.07 -18.72
C GLU A 63 3.03 0.53 -19.80
N SER A 64 1.70 0.46 -19.61
CA SER A 64 0.73 1.05 -20.52
C SER A 64 0.82 2.57 -20.62
N ARG A 65 1.31 3.24 -19.57
CA ARG A 65 1.37 4.71 -19.41
C ARG A 65 0.02 5.40 -19.60
N GLN A 66 -1.09 4.68 -19.34
CA GLN A 66 -2.44 5.21 -19.52
C GLN A 66 -2.96 5.96 -18.28
N TYR A 67 -2.32 5.75 -17.14
CA TYR A 67 -2.75 6.28 -15.85
C TYR A 67 -1.76 7.31 -15.31
N ASP A 68 -2.30 8.40 -14.80
CA ASP A 68 -1.53 9.44 -14.10
C ASP A 68 -1.31 9.07 -12.63
N ALA A 69 -2.22 8.29 -12.04
CA ALA A 69 -2.11 7.77 -10.68
C ALA A 69 -2.64 6.33 -10.58
N ILE A 70 -1.92 5.49 -9.86
CA ILE A 70 -2.31 4.10 -9.56
C ILE A 70 -2.30 3.94 -8.04
N ILE A 71 -3.43 3.53 -7.47
CA ILE A 71 -3.56 3.24 -6.04
C ILE A 71 -3.78 1.73 -5.90
N CYS A 72 -2.89 1.09 -5.16
CA CYS A 72 -2.93 -0.35 -4.92
C CYS A 72 -2.86 -0.65 -3.43
N ASN A 73 -3.54 -1.73 -3.01
CA ASN A 73 -3.37 -2.32 -1.69
C ASN A 73 -3.10 -3.81 -1.85
N PHE A 74 -1.96 -4.26 -1.32
CA PHE A 74 -1.63 -5.68 -1.17
C PHE A 74 -2.15 -6.18 0.18
N ALA A 75 -3.00 -7.19 0.16
CA ALA A 75 -3.72 -7.65 1.34
C ALA A 75 -2.88 -8.51 2.31
N ASN A 76 -1.77 -9.06 1.84
CA ASN A 76 -1.03 -10.16 2.47
C ASN A 76 -0.62 -9.88 3.93
N ALA A 77 0.06 -8.77 4.19
CA ALA A 77 0.61 -8.48 5.51
C ALA A 77 -0.49 -8.40 6.59
N ASP A 78 -1.61 -7.75 6.26
CA ASP A 78 -2.73 -7.62 7.19
C ASP A 78 -3.52 -8.93 7.34
N MET A 79 -3.95 -9.53 6.23
CA MET A 79 -4.82 -10.72 6.26
C MET A 79 -4.12 -11.93 6.88
N VAL A 80 -2.84 -12.15 6.58
CA VAL A 80 -2.04 -13.21 7.20
C VAL A 80 -1.66 -12.85 8.63
N GLY A 81 -1.35 -11.57 8.90
CA GLY A 81 -1.07 -11.07 10.25
C GLY A 81 -2.20 -11.37 11.25
N HIS A 82 -3.45 -11.26 10.81
CA HIS A 82 -4.62 -11.61 11.63
C HIS A 82 -4.72 -13.08 12.03
N THR A 83 -4.01 -13.98 11.37
CA THR A 83 -3.99 -15.42 11.75
C THR A 83 -3.11 -15.69 12.97
N GLY A 84 -2.17 -14.81 13.28
CA GLY A 84 -1.20 -14.99 14.35
C GLY A 84 -0.11 -16.02 14.05
N ASP A 85 -0.08 -16.58 12.83
CA ASP A 85 0.97 -17.50 12.38
C ASP A 85 2.18 -16.72 11.88
N TYR A 86 3.27 -16.81 12.66
CA TYR A 86 4.50 -16.07 12.35
C TYR A 86 5.18 -16.54 11.06
N ASP A 87 5.24 -17.86 10.83
CA ASP A 87 5.93 -18.42 9.66
C ASP A 87 5.13 -18.11 8.37
N ALA A 88 3.81 -18.10 8.46
CA ALA A 88 2.96 -17.64 7.36
C ALA A 88 3.13 -16.14 7.08
N ALA A 89 3.23 -15.31 8.14
CA ALA A 89 3.48 -13.88 7.97
C ALA A 89 4.82 -13.60 7.29
N VAL A 90 5.89 -14.35 7.64
CA VAL A 90 7.19 -14.24 6.94
C VAL A 90 7.03 -14.55 5.45
N LYS A 91 6.36 -15.63 5.07
CA LYS A 91 6.11 -15.98 3.67
C LYS A 91 5.28 -14.92 2.93
N ALA A 92 4.30 -14.34 3.62
CA ALA A 92 3.50 -13.25 3.06
C ALA A 92 4.36 -12.03 2.71
N ILE A 93 5.28 -11.65 3.59
CA ILE A 93 6.21 -10.53 3.35
C ILE A 93 7.24 -10.87 2.26
N GLU A 94 7.78 -12.09 2.22
CA GLU A 94 8.67 -12.54 1.14
C GLU A 94 7.98 -12.48 -0.23
N SER A 95 6.70 -12.88 -0.30
CA SER A 95 5.90 -12.75 -1.53
C SER A 95 5.68 -11.30 -1.92
N LEU A 96 5.39 -10.41 -0.95
CA LEU A 96 5.27 -8.98 -1.20
C LEU A 96 6.58 -8.36 -1.72
N ASP A 97 7.72 -8.73 -1.13
CA ASP A 97 9.03 -8.25 -1.57
C ASP A 97 9.28 -8.60 -3.05
N HIS A 98 8.96 -9.83 -3.44
CA HIS A 98 9.04 -10.25 -4.84
C HIS A 98 8.11 -9.44 -5.77
N CYS A 99 6.87 -9.23 -5.36
CA CYS A 99 5.90 -8.43 -6.12
C CYS A 99 6.36 -6.97 -6.26
N LEU A 100 6.82 -6.36 -5.16
CA LEU A 100 7.31 -4.99 -5.14
C LEU A 100 8.56 -4.82 -6.01
N HIS A 101 9.45 -5.80 -6.05
CA HIS A 101 10.61 -5.77 -6.94
C HIS A 101 10.19 -5.61 -8.41
N ARG A 102 9.22 -6.39 -8.88
CA ARG A 102 8.68 -6.31 -10.24
C ARG A 102 8.02 -4.97 -10.55
N VAL A 103 7.25 -4.45 -9.61
CA VAL A 103 6.61 -3.13 -9.72
C VAL A 103 7.66 -2.01 -9.79
N LEU A 104 8.71 -2.09 -8.98
CA LEU A 104 9.83 -1.14 -8.99
C LEU A 104 10.58 -1.15 -10.33
N GLU A 105 10.87 -2.33 -10.88
CA GLU A 105 11.50 -2.44 -12.20
C GLU A 105 10.65 -1.78 -13.30
N ALA A 106 9.34 -2.07 -13.34
CA ALA A 106 8.42 -1.46 -14.30
C ALA A 106 8.35 0.07 -14.14
N SER A 107 8.35 0.56 -12.89
CA SER A 107 8.33 2.00 -12.61
C SER A 107 9.60 2.71 -13.10
N GLN A 108 10.77 2.13 -12.84
CA GLN A 108 12.05 2.68 -13.31
C GLN A 108 12.11 2.77 -14.83
N LEU A 109 11.63 1.74 -15.54
CA LEU A 109 11.59 1.72 -17.01
C LEU A 109 10.57 2.70 -17.60
N SER A 110 9.49 2.97 -16.91
CA SER A 110 8.44 3.89 -17.37
C SER A 110 8.65 5.35 -16.92
N GLY A 111 9.52 5.58 -15.91
CA GLY A 111 9.69 6.87 -15.25
C GLY A 111 8.56 7.20 -14.27
N ALA A 112 7.82 6.20 -13.80
CA ALA A 112 6.82 6.39 -12.74
C ALA A 112 7.51 6.51 -11.37
N GLU A 113 6.92 7.33 -10.49
CA GLU A 113 7.39 7.48 -9.11
C GLU A 113 6.48 6.67 -8.17
N ILE A 114 7.03 6.12 -7.09
CA ILE A 114 6.30 5.26 -6.17
C ILE A 114 6.41 5.77 -4.74
N LEU A 115 5.26 5.75 -4.04
CA LEU A 115 5.17 5.83 -2.59
C LEU A 115 4.72 4.47 -2.06
N ILE A 116 5.48 3.86 -1.14
CA ILE A 116 5.16 2.58 -0.50
C ILE A 116 4.96 2.85 0.98
N THR A 117 3.82 2.44 1.52
CA THR A 117 3.49 2.58 2.93
C THR A 117 2.49 1.51 3.37
N ALA A 118 2.08 1.54 4.63
CA ALA A 118 0.94 0.80 5.14
C ALA A 118 -0.08 1.75 5.78
N ASP A 119 -1.34 1.35 5.82
CA ASP A 119 -2.44 2.10 6.44
C ASP A 119 -2.48 1.94 7.97
N HIS A 120 -1.91 0.86 8.48
CA HIS A 120 -1.72 0.56 9.91
C HIS A 120 -0.67 -0.52 10.11
N GLY A 121 -0.24 -0.73 11.36
CA GLY A 121 0.59 -1.86 11.74
C GLY A 121 -0.23 -3.13 12.01
N ASN A 122 0.36 -4.29 11.77
CA ASN A 122 -0.17 -5.62 12.08
C ASN A 122 0.97 -6.64 12.14
N ALA A 123 1.52 -7.05 10.97
CA ALA A 123 2.49 -8.14 10.83
C ALA A 123 3.84 -7.89 11.55
N GLU A 124 4.18 -6.65 11.87
CA GLU A 124 5.39 -6.33 12.63
C GLU A 124 5.31 -6.76 14.10
N LYS A 125 4.09 -7.08 14.60
CA LYS A 125 3.86 -7.54 15.97
C LYS A 125 3.02 -8.82 15.98
N MET A 126 3.66 -9.97 15.78
CA MET A 126 2.99 -11.27 15.73
C MET A 126 2.84 -11.95 17.10
N ARG A 127 3.44 -11.41 18.15
CA ARG A 127 3.40 -11.97 19.50
C ARG A 127 3.20 -10.91 20.57
N GLU A 128 2.50 -11.28 21.63
CA GLU A 128 2.27 -10.45 22.82
C GLU A 128 2.73 -11.20 24.08
N ILE A 129 3.45 -10.51 24.95
CA ILE A 129 3.88 -11.04 26.26
C ILE A 129 2.74 -10.87 27.25
N ILE A 130 2.27 -11.97 27.88
CA ILE A 130 1.09 -11.96 28.74
C ILE A 130 1.47 -11.66 30.21
N ASP A 131 2.64 -12.11 30.67
CA ASP A 131 3.06 -12.05 32.06
C ASP A 131 4.57 -11.90 32.26
N ASP A 132 4.97 -11.69 33.54
CA ASP A 132 6.38 -11.60 33.96
C ASP A 132 7.17 -12.92 33.74
N GLN A 133 6.50 -14.04 33.47
CA GLN A 133 7.12 -15.33 33.16
C GLN A 133 7.47 -15.47 31.68
N LYS A 134 7.26 -14.39 30.88
CA LYS A 134 7.53 -14.33 29.44
C LYS A 134 6.72 -15.34 28.60
N GLN A 135 5.57 -15.76 29.09
CA GLN A 135 4.62 -16.47 28.25
C GLN A 135 4.14 -15.54 27.15
N SER A 136 4.14 -16.02 25.90
CA SER A 136 3.70 -15.25 24.75
C SER A 136 2.51 -15.92 24.07
N GLN A 137 1.59 -15.12 23.59
CA GLN A 137 0.48 -15.56 22.74
C GLN A 137 0.56 -14.90 21.36
N PRO A 138 -0.09 -15.46 20.33
CA PRO A 138 -0.25 -14.79 19.06
C PRO A 138 -0.93 -13.43 19.24
N HIS A 139 -0.41 -12.40 18.56
CA HIS A 139 -1.06 -11.11 18.43
C HIS A 139 -1.72 -11.06 17.05
N THR A 140 -3.01 -10.78 17.00
CA THR A 140 -3.82 -10.86 15.78
C THR A 140 -4.60 -9.55 15.49
N ALA A 141 -4.25 -8.47 16.17
CA ALA A 141 -4.92 -7.17 16.02
C ALA A 141 -4.00 -6.14 15.36
N HIS A 142 -4.61 -5.09 14.84
CA HIS A 142 -3.84 -3.94 14.37
C HIS A 142 -3.06 -3.28 15.51
N THR A 143 -1.96 -2.64 15.18
CA THR A 143 -1.14 -1.87 16.11
C THR A 143 -1.17 -0.38 15.75
N ASN A 144 -0.81 0.45 16.73
CA ASN A 144 -0.58 1.88 16.52
C ASN A 144 0.92 2.19 16.29
N ASN A 145 1.71 1.19 15.91
CA ASN A 145 3.11 1.39 15.59
C ASN A 145 3.25 2.25 14.32
N LEU A 146 4.36 2.96 14.23
CA LEU A 146 4.69 3.68 13.02
C LEU A 146 4.87 2.70 11.86
N VAL A 147 4.34 3.07 10.70
CA VAL A 147 4.48 2.32 9.45
C VAL A 147 5.60 2.90 8.60
N PRO A 148 6.26 2.09 7.75
CA PRO A 148 7.28 2.61 6.84
C PRO A 148 6.65 3.52 5.79
N LEU A 149 7.44 4.50 5.32
CA LEU A 149 7.16 5.25 4.11
C LEU A 149 8.41 5.28 3.26
N VAL A 150 8.32 4.78 2.04
CA VAL A 150 9.41 4.75 1.08
C VAL A 150 8.98 5.50 -0.17
N TYR A 151 9.81 6.43 -0.63
CA TYR A 151 9.66 7.10 -1.90
C TYR A 151 10.75 6.67 -2.87
N VAL A 152 10.35 6.31 -4.07
CA VAL A 152 11.25 5.97 -5.19
C VAL A 152 10.88 6.84 -6.37
N GLY A 153 11.79 7.72 -6.77
CA GLY A 153 11.55 8.69 -7.83
C GLY A 153 12.69 9.69 -7.96
N ARG A 154 12.37 10.94 -8.27
CA ARG A 154 13.32 12.05 -8.31
C ARG A 154 14.02 12.25 -6.98
N SER A 155 15.20 12.85 -6.98
CA SER A 155 15.88 13.23 -5.74
C SER A 155 15.00 14.15 -4.90
N ALA A 156 14.83 13.81 -3.61
CA ALA A 156 13.96 14.55 -2.71
C ALA A 156 14.48 14.52 -1.26
N GLU A 157 14.15 15.55 -0.51
CA GLU A 157 14.36 15.63 0.94
C GLU A 157 13.05 15.46 1.71
N VAL A 158 13.10 14.89 2.89
CA VAL A 158 11.97 14.83 3.81
C VAL A 158 11.79 16.21 4.45
N VAL A 159 10.60 16.79 4.34
CA VAL A 159 10.25 18.09 4.93
C VAL A 159 9.19 18.00 6.01
N ASN A 160 8.58 16.82 6.19
CA ASN A 160 7.64 16.53 7.27
C ASN A 160 7.96 15.13 7.81
N ASP A 161 8.68 15.05 8.94
CA ASP A 161 9.10 13.81 9.59
C ASP A 161 8.07 13.26 10.61
N GLU A 162 7.03 14.04 10.92
CA GLU A 162 5.87 13.63 11.73
C GLU A 162 4.64 13.34 10.85
N ALA A 163 4.87 12.88 9.61
CA ALA A 163 3.83 12.67 8.63
C ALA A 163 2.78 11.62 9.06
N ALA A 164 1.55 11.81 8.57
CA ALA A 164 0.43 10.92 8.76
C ALA A 164 -0.18 10.49 7.41
N LEU A 165 -1.10 9.54 7.41
CA LEU A 165 -1.75 9.06 6.18
C LEU A 165 -2.46 10.16 5.39
N CYS A 166 -2.97 11.20 6.06
CA CYS A 166 -3.60 12.35 5.40
C CYS A 166 -2.62 13.19 4.56
N ASP A 167 -1.31 12.99 4.73
CA ASP A 167 -0.26 13.70 4.00
C ASP A 167 0.12 13.02 2.68
N LEU A 168 -0.31 11.77 2.46
CA LEU A 168 0.02 11.02 1.25
C LEU A 168 -0.59 11.63 -0.02
N ALA A 169 -1.90 11.93 0.00
CA ALA A 169 -2.56 12.52 -1.16
C ALA A 169 -2.03 13.92 -1.50
N PRO A 170 -1.82 14.85 -0.53
CA PRO A 170 -1.10 16.10 -0.78
C PRO A 170 0.31 15.90 -1.36
N THR A 171 1.04 14.89 -0.89
CA THR A 171 2.36 14.54 -1.41
C THR A 171 2.30 14.07 -2.86
N MET A 172 1.35 13.19 -3.19
CA MET A 172 1.13 12.75 -4.57
C MET A 172 0.82 13.94 -5.49
N LEU A 173 -0.09 14.83 -5.09
CA LEU A 173 -0.42 16.02 -5.88
C LEU A 173 0.81 16.91 -6.10
N TYR A 174 1.61 17.14 -5.06
CA TYR A 174 2.86 17.89 -5.17
C TYR A 174 3.82 17.25 -6.17
N LEU A 175 4.07 15.94 -6.07
CA LEU A 175 4.95 15.20 -6.98
C LEU A 175 4.46 15.23 -8.44
N MET A 176 3.14 15.30 -8.65
CA MET A 176 2.48 15.45 -9.95
C MET A 176 2.46 16.90 -10.46
N GLY A 177 2.92 17.87 -9.68
CA GLY A 177 2.89 19.29 -10.03
C GLY A 177 1.47 19.90 -10.03
N LEU A 178 0.58 19.36 -9.18
CA LEU A 178 -0.80 19.78 -9.04
C LEU A 178 -1.01 20.56 -7.75
N ASP A 179 -1.89 21.53 -7.80
CA ASP A 179 -2.29 22.30 -6.61
C ASP A 179 -3.09 21.42 -5.65
N LYS A 180 -2.82 21.55 -4.36
CA LYS A 180 -3.57 20.90 -3.30
C LYS A 180 -4.90 21.65 -3.07
N PRO A 181 -6.07 20.97 -3.09
CA PRO A 181 -7.35 21.58 -2.71
C PRO A 181 -7.33 22.10 -1.27
N GLU A 182 -8.10 23.17 -1.00
CA GLU A 182 -8.19 23.79 0.34
C GLU A 182 -8.78 22.84 1.39
N GLU A 183 -9.63 21.92 0.97
CA GLU A 183 -10.26 20.91 1.83
C GLU A 183 -9.27 19.86 2.34
N MET A 184 -8.14 19.65 1.66
CA MET A 184 -7.07 18.75 2.14
C MET A 184 -6.27 19.44 3.25
N THR A 185 -6.34 18.89 4.47
CA THR A 185 -5.63 19.43 5.65
C THR A 185 -4.18 18.97 5.75
N GLY A 186 -3.82 17.85 5.12
CA GLY A 186 -2.47 17.30 5.11
C GLY A 186 -1.47 18.19 4.34
N GLN A 187 -0.19 17.90 4.52
CA GLN A 187 0.94 18.62 3.91
C GLN A 187 1.81 17.66 3.09
N THR A 188 2.61 18.18 2.17
CA THR A 188 3.59 17.33 1.48
C THR A 188 4.67 16.83 2.44
N ILE A 189 5.08 15.58 2.25
CA ILE A 189 6.11 14.92 3.06
C ILE A 189 7.50 15.15 2.45
N PHE A 190 7.57 15.24 1.12
CA PHE A 190 8.81 15.37 0.37
C PHE A 190 8.87 16.70 -0.37
N ARG A 191 10.09 17.20 -0.53
CA ARG A 191 10.43 18.29 -1.46
C ARG A 191 11.42 17.76 -2.47
N VAL A 192 11.07 17.82 -3.75
CA VAL A 192 11.99 17.47 -4.83
C VAL A 192 13.15 18.48 -4.82
N THR A 193 14.37 17.94 -4.85
CA THR A 193 15.59 18.76 -4.97
C THR A 193 16.01 18.77 -6.44
N ASP A 194 16.23 19.97 -6.99
CA ASP A 194 16.76 20.10 -8.34
C ASP A 194 18.13 19.41 -8.40
N GLU A 195 18.31 18.54 -9.39
CA GLU A 195 19.64 18.07 -9.73
C GLU A 195 20.44 19.28 -10.27
N ASN A 196 21.48 19.69 -9.53
CA ASN A 196 22.46 20.66 -10.02
C ASN A 196 23.36 20.06 -11.10
#